data_886287acf42ad75e5637dd8a86748d46
#
_entry.id   886287acf42ad75e5637dd8a86748d46
#
_cell.length_a   1.000
_cell.length_b   1.000
_cell.length_c   1.000
_cell.angle_alpha   90.00
_cell.angle_beta   90.00
_cell.angle_gamma   90.00
#
_symmetry.space_group_name_H-M   'P 1'
#
loop_
_entity.id
_entity.type
_entity.pdbx_description
1 polymer ?
#
loop_
_entity_poly.entity_id
_entity_poly.type
_entity_poly.pdbx_seq_one_letter_code
_entity_poly.pdbx_strand_id
1 'polypeptide(L)'
;VVTPSGEVQITGTGYAPEGRMVMTGGVSPESEQAQIVADEVVATLVAGTLANDGELREENGRWEIVGDPTEVSLIVAARKVKADRKIKRYTRVGEIPFTSERKRMSIIAKDSTDSDKLTVFAKGAPDVLLSYCTRIRVGGQVRKLTEGDRQSILATVERLSSEAYRTLGEACRPLETGSLADVPGVSVNAAGQVSDIADQAEAIETDLIWNGMVGIIDPPRTEVRDSVTEAHRAGIRTVMITG
;
A
#
# COMPACT_ATOMS: atom_id res chain seq x y z
N VAL A 1 0.40 -2.81 9.42
CA VAL A 1 0.68 -3.45 8.14
C VAL A 1 0.66 -4.94 8.34
N VAL A 2 -0.06 -5.65 7.48
CA VAL A 2 -0.17 -7.11 7.51
C VAL A 2 0.50 -7.66 6.26
N THR A 3 1.42 -8.58 6.47
CA THR A 3 2.17 -9.28 5.42
C THR A 3 1.89 -10.79 5.50
N PRO A 4 2.27 -11.56 4.50
CA PRO A 4 2.10 -13.01 4.54
C PRO A 4 2.79 -13.71 5.72
N SER A 5 3.88 -13.14 6.23
CA SER A 5 4.66 -13.73 7.33
C SER A 5 4.34 -13.16 8.70
N GLY A 6 3.57 -12.08 8.81
CA GLY A 6 3.20 -11.49 10.08
C GLY A 6 2.59 -10.10 10.00
N GLU A 7 2.32 -9.53 11.16
CA GLU A 7 1.67 -8.22 11.30
C GLU A 7 2.53 -7.29 12.16
N VAL A 8 2.54 -6.00 11.81
CA VAL A 8 3.22 -4.96 12.56
C VAL A 8 2.33 -3.75 12.76
N GLN A 9 2.55 -3.05 13.85
CA GLN A 9 2.03 -1.72 14.08
C GLN A 9 3.12 -0.68 13.79
N ILE A 10 2.77 0.36 13.01
CA ILE A 10 3.64 1.52 12.81
C ILE A 10 3.16 2.62 13.76
N THR A 11 3.99 2.97 14.74
CA THR A 11 3.66 3.92 15.79
C THR A 11 3.81 5.37 15.34
N GLY A 12 3.37 6.32 16.17
CA GLY A 12 3.40 7.75 15.92
C GLY A 12 2.13 8.23 15.22
N THR A 13 1.65 9.41 15.63
CA THR A 13 0.43 10.05 15.12
C THR A 13 0.78 11.24 14.24
N GLY A 14 -0.17 11.63 13.37
CA GLY A 14 0.01 12.75 12.45
C GLY A 14 0.99 12.43 11.29
N TYR A 15 1.41 13.49 10.60
CA TYR A 15 2.20 13.35 9.36
C TYR A 15 3.71 13.46 9.56
N ALA A 16 4.19 13.76 10.78
CA ALA A 16 5.62 13.68 11.06
C ALA A 16 6.11 12.24 10.87
N PRO A 17 7.20 12.00 10.12
CA PRO A 17 7.72 10.65 9.90
C PRO A 17 8.50 10.13 11.12
N GLU A 18 7.94 10.37 12.29
CA GLU A 18 8.46 9.96 13.59
C GLU A 18 7.67 8.77 14.11
N GLY A 19 8.37 7.68 14.41
CA GLY A 19 7.76 6.46 14.86
C GLY A 19 8.65 5.26 14.60
N ARG A 20 8.11 4.09 14.90
CA ARG A 20 8.83 2.83 14.71
C ARG A 20 7.86 1.70 14.37
N MET A 21 8.40 0.66 13.76
CA MET A 21 7.73 -0.61 13.57
C MET A 21 7.77 -1.42 14.88
N VAL A 22 6.63 -1.95 15.27
CA VAL A 22 6.46 -2.82 16.44
C VAL A 22 5.82 -4.12 15.97
N MET A 23 6.50 -5.24 16.22
CA MET A 23 5.96 -6.57 15.93
C MET A 23 4.74 -6.84 16.78
N THR A 24 3.73 -7.49 16.21
CA THR A 24 2.55 -7.98 16.93
C THR A 24 2.61 -9.51 17.06
N GLY A 25 1.67 -10.11 17.77
CA GLY A 25 1.57 -11.57 17.87
C GLY A 25 2.70 -12.26 18.64
N GLY A 26 3.45 -11.53 19.49
CA GLY A 26 4.48 -12.12 20.35
C GLY A 26 5.80 -12.47 19.62
N VAL A 27 5.99 -11.98 18.40
CA VAL A 27 7.25 -12.17 17.65
C VAL A 27 8.36 -11.37 18.32
N SER A 28 9.45 -12.04 18.70
CA SER A 28 10.64 -11.38 19.25
C SER A 28 11.29 -10.46 18.22
N PRO A 29 11.59 -9.19 18.55
CA PRO A 29 12.16 -8.23 17.58
C PRO A 29 13.51 -8.63 16.99
N GLU A 30 14.27 -9.48 17.68
CA GLU A 30 15.61 -9.94 17.27
C GLU A 30 15.57 -11.28 16.51
N SER A 31 14.38 -11.85 16.30
CA SER A 31 14.23 -13.14 15.62
C SER A 31 14.39 -13.03 14.10
N GLU A 32 14.78 -14.13 13.45
CA GLU A 32 14.77 -14.24 12.00
C GLU A 32 13.36 -13.95 11.42
N GLN A 33 12.34 -14.41 12.11
CA GLN A 33 10.94 -14.13 11.74
C GLN A 33 10.65 -12.62 11.71
N ALA A 34 11.15 -11.85 12.69
CA ALA A 34 10.96 -10.40 12.71
C ALA A 34 11.65 -9.71 11.53
N GLN A 35 12.83 -10.18 11.13
CA GLN A 35 13.53 -9.65 9.96
C GLN A 35 12.77 -9.95 8.67
N ILE A 36 12.23 -11.15 8.52
CA ILE A 36 11.38 -11.54 7.38
C ILE A 36 10.17 -10.61 7.28
N VAL A 37 9.44 -10.44 8.38
CA VAL A 37 8.27 -9.55 8.43
C VAL A 37 8.66 -8.11 8.10
N ALA A 38 9.79 -7.61 8.65
CA ALA A 38 10.27 -6.26 8.37
C ALA A 38 10.57 -6.03 6.89
N ASP A 39 11.20 -6.99 6.22
CA ASP A 39 11.50 -6.89 4.79
C ASP A 39 10.22 -6.92 3.93
N GLU A 40 9.24 -7.73 4.30
CA GLU A 40 7.93 -7.76 3.65
C GLU A 40 7.14 -6.45 3.87
N VAL A 41 7.16 -5.89 5.08
CA VAL A 41 6.56 -4.58 5.39
C VAL A 41 7.17 -3.49 4.52
N VAL A 42 8.49 -3.47 4.39
CA VAL A 42 9.17 -2.50 3.50
C VAL A 42 8.74 -2.69 2.04
N ALA A 43 8.64 -3.94 1.56
CA ALA A 43 8.19 -4.22 0.18
C ALA A 43 6.73 -3.76 -0.05
N THR A 44 5.85 -4.00 0.93
CA THR A 44 4.45 -3.55 0.91
C THR A 44 4.37 -2.02 0.84
N LEU A 45 5.07 -1.32 1.73
CA LEU A 45 5.05 0.15 1.79
C LEU A 45 5.74 0.81 0.58
N VAL A 46 6.76 0.17 0.00
CA VAL A 46 7.36 0.62 -1.27
C VAL A 46 6.31 0.59 -2.38
N ALA A 47 5.55 -0.50 -2.51
CA ALA A 47 4.51 -0.62 -3.52
C ALA A 47 3.42 0.45 -3.36
N GLY A 48 2.90 0.63 -2.14
CA GLY A 48 1.87 1.62 -1.84
C GLY A 48 2.34 3.07 -1.99
N THR A 49 3.62 3.34 -1.70
CA THR A 49 4.20 4.68 -1.87
C THR A 49 4.48 5.01 -3.34
N LEU A 50 4.85 4.03 -4.15
CA LEU A 50 5.08 4.24 -5.59
C LEU A 50 3.75 4.38 -6.35
N ALA A 51 2.77 3.55 -6.06
CA ALA A 51 1.41 3.68 -6.60
C ALA A 51 0.63 4.77 -5.82
N ASN A 52 1.05 6.04 -5.95
CA ASN A 52 0.57 7.12 -5.09
C ASN A 52 0.74 8.48 -5.78
N ASP A 53 -0.24 9.37 -5.59
CA ASP A 53 -0.23 10.74 -6.11
C ASP A 53 -0.14 11.78 -4.99
N GLY A 54 -0.12 11.35 -3.73
CA GLY A 54 0.07 12.20 -2.58
C GLY A 54 1.52 12.66 -2.42
N GLU A 55 1.70 13.76 -1.72
CA GLU A 55 3.02 14.32 -1.39
C GLU A 55 3.11 14.72 0.07
N LEU A 56 4.26 14.49 0.67
CA LEU A 56 4.59 14.91 2.03
C LEU A 56 5.75 15.90 1.98
N ARG A 57 5.50 17.15 2.38
CA ARG A 57 6.48 18.25 2.40
C ARG A 57 6.80 18.65 3.82
N GLU A 58 8.01 19.14 4.02
CA GLU A 58 8.39 19.81 5.25
C GLU A 58 8.61 21.29 4.98
N GLU A 59 7.77 22.15 5.58
CA GLU A 59 7.87 23.60 5.47
C GLU A 59 7.95 24.23 6.86
N ASN A 60 9.01 24.99 7.11
CA ASN A 60 9.23 25.68 8.39
C ASN A 60 9.17 24.77 9.62
N GLY A 61 9.63 23.53 9.51
CA GLY A 61 9.61 22.53 10.58
C GLY A 61 8.22 21.91 10.83
N ARG A 62 7.27 22.10 9.91
CA ARG A 62 5.96 21.48 9.94
C ARG A 62 5.79 20.56 8.73
N TRP A 63 5.11 19.45 8.97
CA TRP A 63 4.79 18.49 7.93
C TRP A 63 3.44 18.82 7.33
N GLU A 64 3.43 19.08 6.03
CA GLU A 64 2.23 19.38 5.25
C GLU A 64 1.98 18.29 4.22
N ILE A 65 0.71 18.05 3.95
CA ILE A 65 0.25 17.05 3.00
C ILE A 65 -0.36 17.72 1.77
N VAL A 66 -0.09 17.13 0.61
CA VAL A 66 -0.75 17.48 -0.66
C VAL A 66 -1.39 16.21 -1.21
N GLY A 67 -2.67 16.28 -1.56
CA GLY A 67 -3.44 15.14 -2.06
C GLY A 67 -4.28 14.43 -0.99
N ASP A 68 -4.64 13.18 -1.24
CA ASP A 68 -5.50 12.39 -0.35
C ASP A 68 -4.75 11.98 0.94
N PRO A 69 -5.32 12.25 2.13
CA PRO A 69 -4.69 11.86 3.41
C PRO A 69 -4.39 10.36 3.54
N THR A 70 -5.22 9.51 2.93
CA THR A 70 -4.99 8.06 2.92
C THR A 70 -3.72 7.71 2.16
N GLU A 71 -3.51 8.35 1.01
CA GLU A 71 -2.31 8.17 0.19
C GLU A 71 -1.06 8.66 0.90
N VAL A 72 -1.12 9.87 1.48
CA VAL A 72 0.02 10.43 2.20
C VAL A 72 0.38 9.61 3.44
N SER A 73 -0.60 8.94 4.08
CA SER A 73 -0.32 8.05 5.21
C SER A 73 0.63 6.89 4.87
N LEU A 74 0.58 6.37 3.63
CA LEU A 74 1.51 5.35 3.13
C LEU A 74 2.94 5.91 3.01
N ILE A 75 3.08 7.14 2.52
CA ILE A 75 4.38 7.84 2.42
C ILE A 75 4.98 8.04 3.81
N VAL A 76 4.16 8.50 4.77
CA VAL A 76 4.58 8.67 6.17
C VAL A 76 5.03 7.35 6.76
N ALA A 77 4.25 6.28 6.58
CA ALA A 77 4.58 4.94 7.06
C ALA A 77 5.89 4.43 6.47
N ALA A 78 6.09 4.60 5.15
CA ALA A 78 7.33 4.22 4.46
C ALA A 78 8.57 4.98 5.00
N ARG A 79 8.43 6.27 5.27
CA ARG A 79 9.52 7.07 5.89
C ARG A 79 9.83 6.61 7.31
N LYS A 80 8.82 6.29 8.13
CA LYS A 80 9.01 5.76 9.50
C LYS A 80 9.81 4.45 9.52
N VAL A 81 9.69 3.62 8.49
CA VAL A 81 10.46 2.37 8.35
C VAL A 81 11.71 2.52 7.47
N LYS A 82 12.06 3.75 7.08
CA LYS A 82 13.26 4.08 6.28
C LYS A 82 13.29 3.40 4.90
N ALA A 83 12.13 3.26 4.26
CA ALA A 83 11.99 2.66 2.93
C ALA A 83 12.47 3.57 1.77
N ASP A 84 12.81 4.85 2.05
CA ASP A 84 13.16 5.85 1.03
C ASP A 84 14.26 5.41 0.07
N ARG A 85 15.28 4.67 0.55
CA ARG A 85 16.37 4.18 -0.30
C ARG A 85 15.86 3.20 -1.36
N LYS A 86 14.88 2.36 -1.00
CA LYS A 86 14.28 1.40 -1.93
C LYS A 86 13.34 2.10 -2.91
N ILE A 87 12.65 3.15 -2.49
CA ILE A 87 11.76 3.95 -3.34
C ILE A 87 12.55 4.73 -4.39
N LYS A 88 13.64 5.39 -3.99
CA LYS A 88 14.47 6.25 -4.86
C LYS A 88 15.09 5.55 -6.08
N ARG A 89 15.18 4.23 -6.07
CA ARG A 89 15.70 3.47 -7.22
C ARG A 89 14.71 3.40 -8.39
N TYR A 90 13.44 3.68 -8.12
CA TYR A 90 12.37 3.60 -9.12
C TYR A 90 12.08 4.96 -9.73
N THR A 91 11.96 4.99 -11.05
CA THR A 91 11.50 6.16 -11.81
C THR A 91 10.19 5.83 -12.50
N ARG A 92 9.11 6.53 -12.16
CA ARG A 92 7.79 6.35 -12.76
C ARG A 92 7.82 6.69 -14.24
N VAL A 93 7.35 5.79 -15.08
CA VAL A 93 7.30 5.91 -16.54
C VAL A 93 5.89 5.76 -17.11
N GLY A 94 4.94 5.32 -16.30
CA GLY A 94 3.56 5.18 -16.69
C GLY A 94 2.62 5.06 -15.50
N GLU A 95 1.33 5.24 -15.76
CA GLU A 95 0.28 5.23 -14.77
C GLU A 95 -1.01 4.70 -15.32
N ILE A 96 -1.73 3.95 -14.51
CA ILE A 96 -3.12 3.57 -14.69
C ILE A 96 -3.88 4.14 -13.49
N PRO A 97 -4.63 5.25 -13.67
CA PRO A 97 -5.17 6.01 -12.56
C PRO A 97 -6.26 5.25 -11.80
N PHE A 98 -6.51 5.69 -10.56
CA PHE A 98 -7.63 5.18 -9.77
C PHE A 98 -8.96 5.57 -10.38
N THR A 99 -9.90 4.62 -10.43
CA THR A 99 -11.31 4.91 -10.64
C THR A 99 -12.17 4.13 -9.65
N SER A 100 -13.34 4.68 -9.32
CA SER A 100 -14.28 4.04 -8.38
C SER A 100 -14.80 2.68 -8.89
N GLU A 101 -14.81 2.48 -10.19
CA GLU A 101 -15.20 1.22 -10.83
C GLU A 101 -14.10 0.17 -10.67
N ARG A 102 -12.85 0.57 -10.93
CA ARG A 102 -11.68 -0.32 -10.84
C ARG A 102 -11.25 -0.56 -9.39
N LYS A 103 -11.50 0.39 -8.47
CA LYS A 103 -11.09 0.39 -7.05
C LYS A 103 -9.59 0.14 -6.83
N ARG A 104 -8.77 0.43 -7.82
CA ARG A 104 -7.31 0.29 -7.78
C ARG A 104 -6.64 1.28 -8.72
N MET A 105 -5.37 1.53 -8.45
CA MET A 105 -4.45 2.24 -9.32
C MET A 105 -3.15 1.48 -9.46
N SER A 106 -2.43 1.73 -10.55
CA SER A 106 -1.10 1.14 -10.76
C SER A 106 -0.17 2.16 -11.39
N ILE A 107 1.09 2.04 -11.07
CA ILE A 107 2.16 2.73 -11.79
C ILE A 107 3.13 1.72 -12.39
N ILE A 108 3.79 2.14 -13.44
CA ILE A 108 4.90 1.41 -14.01
C ILE A 108 6.17 2.23 -13.74
N ALA A 109 7.19 1.58 -13.21
CA ALA A 109 8.45 2.24 -12.90
C ALA A 109 9.65 1.45 -13.40
N LYS A 110 10.70 2.17 -13.81
CA LYS A 110 12.01 1.61 -14.11
C LYS A 110 12.81 1.44 -12.83
N ASP A 111 13.46 0.28 -12.68
CA ASP A 111 14.39 0.01 -11.59
C ASP A 111 15.83 0.31 -12.03
N SER A 112 16.43 1.39 -11.50
CA SER A 112 17.80 1.79 -11.82
C SER A 112 18.86 0.78 -11.34
N THR A 113 18.48 -0.17 -10.50
CA THR A 113 19.38 -1.20 -9.95
C THR A 113 19.28 -2.53 -10.67
N ASP A 114 18.32 -2.72 -11.58
CA ASP A 114 18.11 -3.94 -12.35
C ASP A 114 17.98 -3.65 -13.87
N SER A 115 19.03 -3.11 -14.45
CA SER A 115 19.13 -2.87 -15.90
C SER A 115 17.91 -2.13 -16.49
N ASP A 116 17.35 -1.20 -15.74
CA ASP A 116 16.14 -0.43 -16.10
C ASP A 116 14.90 -1.30 -16.40
N LYS A 117 14.85 -2.52 -15.89
CA LYS A 117 13.64 -3.34 -16.01
C LYS A 117 12.44 -2.65 -15.40
N LEU A 118 11.30 -2.89 -16.01
CA LEU A 118 10.04 -2.35 -15.53
C LEU A 118 9.45 -3.17 -14.39
N THR A 119 8.82 -2.49 -13.47
CA THR A 119 7.98 -3.11 -12.43
C THR A 119 6.65 -2.36 -12.35
N VAL A 120 5.58 -3.11 -12.36
CA VAL A 120 4.23 -2.61 -12.05
C VAL A 120 4.07 -2.64 -10.54
N PHE A 121 3.61 -1.54 -9.96
CA PHE A 121 3.16 -1.44 -8.58
C PHE A 121 1.69 -1.08 -8.56
N ALA A 122 0.90 -1.83 -7.80
CA ALA A 122 -0.54 -1.64 -7.73
C ALA A 122 -1.00 -1.54 -6.28
N LYS A 123 -1.95 -0.64 -6.02
CA LYS A 123 -2.67 -0.58 -4.74
C LYS A 123 -4.17 -0.46 -4.99
N GLY A 124 -4.96 -0.96 -4.05
CA GLY A 124 -6.41 -0.86 -4.16
C GLY A 124 -7.16 -1.58 -3.06
N ALA A 125 -8.47 -1.70 -3.23
CA ALA A 125 -9.30 -2.51 -2.35
C ALA A 125 -8.76 -3.95 -2.33
N PRO A 126 -8.47 -4.52 -1.14
CA PRO A 126 -7.77 -5.80 -1.05
C PRO A 126 -8.50 -6.95 -1.74
N ASP A 127 -9.82 -7.01 -1.65
CA ASP A 127 -10.68 -8.01 -2.28
C ASP A 127 -10.59 -7.94 -3.81
N VAL A 128 -10.58 -6.73 -4.36
CA VAL A 128 -10.45 -6.50 -5.80
C VAL A 128 -9.02 -6.80 -6.26
N LEU A 129 -8.00 -6.21 -5.61
CA LEU A 129 -6.60 -6.38 -6.02
C LEU A 129 -6.16 -7.84 -5.95
N LEU A 130 -6.63 -8.59 -4.95
CA LEU A 130 -6.35 -10.00 -4.76
C LEU A 130 -6.79 -10.85 -5.97
N SER A 131 -7.85 -10.47 -6.68
CA SER A 131 -8.32 -11.18 -7.87
C SER A 131 -7.35 -11.11 -9.06
N TYR A 132 -6.47 -10.11 -9.08
CA TYR A 132 -5.41 -9.92 -10.09
C TYR A 132 -4.08 -10.56 -9.67
N CYS A 133 -4.00 -11.08 -8.45
CA CYS A 133 -2.82 -11.75 -7.93
C CYS A 133 -2.89 -13.26 -8.19
N THR A 134 -1.84 -13.80 -8.81
CA THR A 134 -1.64 -15.25 -8.98
C THR A 134 -0.53 -15.79 -8.09
N ARG A 135 0.28 -14.89 -7.54
CA ARG A 135 1.45 -15.18 -6.71
C ARG A 135 1.42 -14.37 -5.41
N ILE A 136 2.21 -14.81 -4.46
CA ILE A 136 2.36 -14.18 -3.15
C ILE A 136 3.84 -14.17 -2.76
N ARG A 137 4.29 -13.11 -2.10
CA ARG A 137 5.64 -12.99 -1.55
C ARG A 137 5.65 -13.46 -0.10
N VAL A 138 6.43 -14.49 0.21
CA VAL A 138 6.57 -15.03 1.57
C VAL A 138 8.05 -15.18 1.87
N GLY A 139 8.55 -14.49 2.89
CA GLY A 139 9.95 -14.60 3.31
C GLY A 139 10.96 -14.26 2.22
N GLY A 140 10.68 -13.27 1.37
CA GLY A 140 11.53 -12.91 0.24
C GLY A 140 11.38 -13.80 -1.00
N GLN A 141 10.70 -14.92 -0.89
CA GLN A 141 10.40 -15.83 -2.00
C GLN A 141 9.02 -15.53 -2.60
N VAL A 142 8.90 -15.75 -3.90
CA VAL A 142 7.63 -15.64 -4.61
C VAL A 142 7.14 -17.04 -4.97
N ARG A 143 5.93 -17.36 -4.52
CA ARG A 143 5.26 -18.63 -4.84
C ARG A 143 3.84 -18.41 -5.35
N LYS A 144 3.23 -19.46 -5.86
CA LYS A 144 1.81 -19.45 -6.26
C LYS A 144 0.93 -19.09 -5.06
N LEU A 145 -0.02 -18.21 -5.30
CA LEU A 145 -1.07 -17.85 -4.35
C LEU A 145 -2.09 -19.01 -4.30
N THR A 146 -2.29 -19.58 -3.12
CA THR A 146 -3.24 -20.68 -2.91
C THR A 146 -4.60 -20.17 -2.48
N GLU A 147 -5.62 -21.02 -2.53
CA GLU A 147 -6.94 -20.69 -2.02
C GLU A 147 -6.93 -20.43 -0.50
N GLY A 148 -6.11 -21.16 0.24
CA GLY A 148 -5.92 -20.93 1.67
C GLY A 148 -5.31 -19.54 1.97
N ASP A 149 -4.36 -19.10 1.15
CA ASP A 149 -3.83 -17.73 1.27
C ASP A 149 -4.92 -16.68 1.02
N ARG A 150 -5.76 -16.87 -0.02
CA ARG A 150 -6.87 -15.96 -0.33
C ARG A 150 -7.85 -15.85 0.84
N GLN A 151 -8.24 -16.98 1.40
CA GLN A 151 -9.14 -17.01 2.55
C GLN A 151 -8.54 -16.31 3.77
N SER A 152 -7.27 -16.54 4.08
CA SER A 152 -6.54 -15.87 5.17
C SER A 152 -6.49 -14.36 4.98
N ILE A 153 -6.20 -13.91 3.76
CA ILE A 153 -6.14 -12.47 3.43
C ILE A 153 -7.52 -11.84 3.60
N LEU A 154 -8.59 -12.45 3.05
CA LEU A 154 -9.94 -11.92 3.16
C LEU A 154 -10.45 -11.93 4.61
N ALA A 155 -10.15 -12.95 5.40
CA ALA A 155 -10.46 -12.96 6.84
C ALA A 155 -9.76 -11.84 7.59
N THR A 156 -8.52 -11.50 7.20
CA THR A 156 -7.80 -10.36 7.78
C THR A 156 -8.43 -9.03 7.38
N VAL A 157 -8.91 -8.89 6.14
CA VAL A 157 -9.65 -7.70 5.70
C VAL A 157 -10.91 -7.52 6.54
N GLU A 158 -11.67 -8.59 6.76
CA GLU A 158 -12.89 -8.56 7.57
C GLU A 158 -12.60 -8.16 9.03
N ARG A 159 -11.56 -8.75 9.65
CA ARG A 159 -11.11 -8.39 10.99
C ARG A 159 -10.76 -6.91 11.10
N LEU A 160 -9.88 -6.41 10.22
CA LEU A 160 -9.47 -5.01 10.23
C LEU A 160 -10.64 -4.06 9.99
N SER A 161 -11.56 -4.42 9.08
CA SER A 161 -12.76 -3.63 8.81
C SER A 161 -13.69 -3.57 10.03
N SER A 162 -13.83 -4.68 10.78
CA SER A 162 -14.61 -4.71 12.02
C SER A 162 -14.01 -3.85 13.13
N GLU A 163 -12.70 -3.61 13.08
CA GLU A 163 -11.95 -2.72 13.95
C GLU A 163 -11.89 -1.26 13.41
N ALA A 164 -12.69 -0.93 12.40
CA ALA A 164 -12.79 0.38 11.75
C ALA A 164 -11.50 0.84 11.01
N TYR A 165 -10.65 -0.09 10.60
CA TYR A 165 -9.54 0.24 9.71
C TYR A 165 -10.02 0.34 8.26
N ARG A 166 -9.54 1.37 7.56
CA ARG A 166 -9.55 1.39 6.09
C ARG A 166 -8.40 0.52 5.60
N THR A 167 -8.69 -0.47 4.77
CA THR A 167 -7.68 -1.40 4.26
C THR A 167 -7.32 -1.09 2.81
N LEU A 168 -6.02 -1.15 2.50
CA LEU A 168 -5.46 -1.09 1.16
C LEU A 168 -4.56 -2.30 0.95
N GLY A 169 -4.78 -3.02 -0.14
CA GLY A 169 -3.90 -4.08 -0.61
C GLY A 169 -2.80 -3.52 -1.50
N GLU A 170 -1.62 -4.17 -1.45
CA GLU A 170 -0.42 -3.77 -2.17
C GLU A 170 0.15 -4.96 -2.93
N ALA A 171 0.41 -4.77 -4.21
CA ALA A 171 0.94 -5.81 -5.08
C ALA A 171 1.99 -5.25 -6.04
N CYS A 172 2.78 -6.13 -6.64
CA CYS A 172 3.73 -5.75 -7.68
C CYS A 172 3.85 -6.84 -8.75
N ARG A 173 4.39 -6.47 -9.91
CA ARG A 173 4.75 -7.39 -10.98
C ARG A 173 6.04 -6.92 -11.63
N PRO A 174 7.20 -7.54 -11.35
CA PRO A 174 8.39 -7.32 -12.15
C PRO A 174 8.14 -7.79 -13.59
N LEU A 175 8.51 -6.96 -14.55
CA LEU A 175 8.48 -7.29 -15.96
C LEU A 175 9.90 -7.64 -16.42
N GLU A 176 10.03 -8.67 -17.24
CA GLU A 176 11.35 -9.11 -17.73
C GLU A 176 11.87 -8.23 -18.89
N THR A 177 11.34 -7.03 -19.01
CA THR A 177 11.65 -6.08 -20.08
C THR A 177 11.83 -4.67 -19.56
N GLY A 178 12.60 -3.86 -20.25
CA GLY A 178 12.75 -2.40 -20.03
C GLY A 178 11.78 -1.56 -20.88
N SER A 179 10.91 -2.18 -21.70
CA SER A 179 9.96 -1.50 -22.58
C SER A 179 8.55 -2.05 -22.44
N LEU A 180 7.57 -1.18 -22.31
CA LEU A 180 6.15 -1.58 -22.29
C LEU A 180 5.70 -2.19 -23.61
N ALA A 181 6.33 -1.82 -24.74
CA ALA A 181 6.02 -2.38 -26.04
C ALA A 181 6.29 -3.89 -26.13
N ASP A 182 7.19 -4.40 -25.27
CA ASP A 182 7.55 -5.82 -25.24
C ASP A 182 6.68 -6.63 -24.26
N VAL A 183 5.76 -5.98 -23.55
CA VAL A 183 4.86 -6.67 -22.61
C VAL A 183 3.76 -7.38 -23.39
N PRO A 184 3.57 -8.70 -23.20
CA PRO A 184 2.53 -9.44 -23.89
C PRO A 184 1.14 -8.84 -23.67
N GLY A 185 0.40 -8.60 -24.75
CA GLY A 185 -0.95 -8.04 -24.71
C GLY A 185 -1.00 -6.50 -24.70
N VAL A 186 0.12 -5.81 -24.58
CA VAL A 186 0.19 -4.35 -24.74
C VAL A 186 0.18 -3.99 -26.23
N SER A 187 -0.74 -3.10 -26.60
CA SER A 187 -0.89 -2.64 -27.99
C SER A 187 0.04 -1.48 -28.28
N VAL A 188 0.69 -1.53 -29.44
CA VAL A 188 1.54 -0.46 -29.94
C VAL A 188 0.99 0.09 -31.24
N ASN A 189 1.19 1.38 -31.52
CA ASN A 189 0.84 2.00 -32.77
C ASN A 189 1.86 1.63 -33.87
N ALA A 190 1.62 2.09 -35.09
CA ALA A 190 2.50 1.82 -36.26
C ALA A 190 3.95 2.34 -36.09
N ALA A 191 4.18 3.27 -35.15
CA ALA A 191 5.50 3.78 -34.79
C ALA A 191 6.17 3.00 -33.62
N GLY A 192 5.55 1.91 -33.13
CA GLY A 192 6.06 1.11 -32.03
C GLY A 192 5.87 1.76 -30.64
N GLN A 193 5.06 2.80 -30.54
CA GLN A 193 4.76 3.47 -29.28
C GLN A 193 3.51 2.87 -28.63
N VAL A 194 3.55 2.68 -27.34
CA VAL A 194 2.37 2.27 -26.55
C VAL A 194 1.33 3.38 -26.64
N SER A 195 0.09 3.03 -26.99
CA SER A 195 -1.07 3.92 -26.93
C SER A 195 -1.36 4.31 -25.47
N ASP A 196 -2.52 4.83 -25.14
CA ASP A 196 -2.83 5.19 -23.76
C ASP A 196 -2.59 3.99 -22.83
N ILE A 197 -1.76 4.19 -21.80
CA ILE A 197 -1.39 3.14 -20.84
C ILE A 197 -2.62 2.69 -20.04
N ALA A 198 -3.57 3.60 -19.81
CA ALA A 198 -4.81 3.27 -19.09
C ALA A 198 -5.65 2.21 -19.85
N ASP A 199 -5.64 2.25 -21.17
CA ASP A 199 -6.32 1.27 -22.02
C ASP A 199 -5.65 -0.12 -22.02
N GLN A 200 -4.41 -0.22 -21.50
CA GLN A 200 -3.64 -1.45 -21.41
C GLN A 200 -3.74 -2.13 -20.03
N ALA A 201 -4.66 -1.67 -19.17
CA ALA A 201 -4.76 -2.11 -17.77
C ALA A 201 -4.84 -3.64 -17.64
N GLU A 202 -5.60 -4.34 -18.49
CA GLU A 202 -5.76 -5.79 -18.44
C GLU A 202 -4.45 -6.55 -18.69
N ALA A 203 -3.62 -6.06 -19.61
CA ALA A 203 -2.33 -6.67 -19.92
C ALA A 203 -1.28 -6.37 -18.83
N ILE A 204 -1.34 -5.17 -18.25
CA ILE A 204 -0.35 -4.67 -17.29
C ILE A 204 -0.65 -5.18 -15.88
N GLU A 205 -1.89 -5.12 -15.43
CA GLU A 205 -2.34 -5.46 -14.08
C GLU A 205 -2.73 -6.93 -13.92
N THR A 206 -2.12 -7.82 -14.66
CA THR A 206 -2.32 -9.27 -14.54
C THR A 206 -1.12 -9.94 -13.87
N ASP A 207 -1.31 -11.16 -13.35
CA ASP A 207 -0.25 -11.97 -12.74
C ASP A 207 0.56 -11.23 -11.66
N LEU A 208 -0.16 -10.43 -10.85
CA LEU A 208 0.44 -9.68 -9.76
C LEU A 208 0.92 -10.61 -8.63
N ILE A 209 1.90 -10.13 -7.90
CA ILE A 209 2.43 -10.72 -6.66
C ILE A 209 1.84 -9.95 -5.50
N TRP A 210 1.05 -10.60 -4.66
CA TRP A 210 0.57 -10.02 -3.42
C TRP A 210 1.74 -9.79 -2.46
N ASN A 211 1.93 -8.55 -2.01
CA ASN A 211 2.97 -8.18 -1.04
C ASN A 211 2.42 -8.13 0.40
N GLY A 212 1.21 -7.58 0.57
CA GLY A 212 0.59 -7.38 1.87
C GLY A 212 -0.54 -6.36 1.80
N MET A 213 -0.98 -5.91 2.97
CA MET A 213 -2.00 -4.85 3.09
C MET A 213 -1.66 -3.88 4.22
N VAL A 214 -2.21 -2.68 4.12
CA VAL A 214 -2.11 -1.64 5.14
C VAL A 214 -3.49 -1.38 5.71
N GLY A 215 -3.63 -1.44 7.03
CA GLY A 215 -4.80 -0.93 7.76
C GLY A 215 -4.51 0.48 8.24
N ILE A 216 -5.35 1.43 7.86
CA ILE A 216 -5.22 2.85 8.20
C ILE A 216 -6.37 3.22 9.11
N ILE A 217 -6.06 3.87 10.22
CA ILE A 217 -7.06 4.38 11.16
C ILE A 217 -6.74 5.83 11.49
N ASP A 218 -7.78 6.66 11.53
CA ASP A 218 -7.70 8.01 12.06
C ASP A 218 -8.22 7.96 13.51
N PRO A 219 -7.33 8.00 14.52
CA PRO A 219 -7.75 7.91 15.90
C PRO A 219 -8.53 9.17 16.30
N PRO A 220 -9.57 9.04 17.14
CA PRO A 220 -10.26 10.19 17.70
C PRO A 220 -9.28 11.12 18.43
N ARG A 221 -9.49 12.42 18.32
CA ARG A 221 -8.71 13.38 19.13
C ARG A 221 -8.92 13.10 20.61
N THR A 222 -7.86 13.14 21.39
CA THR A 222 -7.88 12.78 22.81
C THR A 222 -8.88 13.59 23.62
N GLU A 223 -9.04 14.88 23.29
CA GLU A 223 -9.97 15.79 23.94
C GLU A 223 -11.46 15.50 23.67
N VAL A 224 -11.78 14.79 22.60
CA VAL A 224 -13.19 14.47 22.22
C VAL A 224 -13.86 13.60 23.27
N ARG A 225 -13.13 12.66 23.87
CA ARG A 225 -13.67 11.76 24.90
C ARG A 225 -14.23 12.52 26.11
N ASP A 226 -13.45 13.50 26.58
CA ASP A 226 -13.83 14.30 27.75
C ASP A 226 -14.98 15.24 27.41
N SER A 227 -14.94 15.89 26.25
CA SER A 227 -16.01 16.77 25.75
C SER A 227 -17.34 16.02 25.57
N VAL A 228 -17.34 14.80 25.03
CA VAL A 228 -18.53 13.96 24.90
C VAL A 228 -19.05 13.54 26.28
N THR A 229 -18.16 13.20 27.20
CA THR A 229 -18.53 12.83 28.57
C THR A 229 -19.20 14.00 29.30
N GLU A 230 -18.68 15.21 29.14
CA GLU A 230 -19.24 16.42 29.74
C GLU A 230 -20.62 16.77 29.12
N ALA A 231 -20.74 16.66 27.80
CA ALA A 231 -22.02 16.83 27.11
C ALA A 231 -23.09 15.85 27.63
N HIS A 232 -22.75 14.57 27.78
CA HIS A 232 -23.66 13.58 28.34
C HIS A 232 -24.05 13.86 29.79
N ARG A 233 -23.11 14.35 30.62
CA ARG A 233 -23.42 14.77 32.02
C ARG A 233 -24.38 15.96 32.05
N ALA A 234 -24.29 16.84 31.06
CA ALA A 234 -25.22 17.97 30.89
C ALA A 234 -26.57 17.58 30.27
N GLY A 235 -26.82 16.29 30.03
CA GLY A 235 -28.06 15.79 29.42
C GLY A 235 -28.13 15.98 27.88
N ILE A 236 -27.02 16.36 27.26
CA ILE A 236 -26.95 16.55 25.81
C ILE A 236 -26.69 15.20 25.13
N ARG A 237 -27.59 14.83 24.21
CA ARG A 237 -27.38 13.64 23.36
C ARG A 237 -26.52 13.99 22.15
N THR A 238 -25.37 13.39 22.06
CA THR A 238 -24.52 13.49 20.85
C THR A 238 -25.00 12.50 19.79
N VAL A 239 -25.08 12.95 18.54
CA VAL A 239 -25.49 12.12 17.38
C VAL A 239 -24.45 12.33 16.28
N MET A 240 -23.90 11.24 15.76
CA MET A 240 -23.06 11.27 14.58
C MET A 240 -23.94 11.04 13.33
N ILE A 241 -23.81 11.95 12.38
CA ILE A 241 -24.46 11.84 11.07
C ILE A 241 -23.37 11.67 10.04
N THR A 242 -23.42 10.56 9.28
CA THR A 242 -22.48 10.28 8.19
C THR A 242 -23.24 10.25 6.87
N GLY A 243 -22.60 10.71 5.80
CA GLY A 243 -23.12 10.63 4.44
C GLY A 243 -22.74 9.34 3.75
#